data_7abe9d9d96e2377d2dabcb0c9791e25b
#
_entry.id   7abe9d9d96e2377d2dabcb0c9791e25b
#
_cell.length_a   1.000
_cell.length_b   1.000
_cell.length_c   1.000
_cell.angle_alpha   90.00
_cell.angle_beta   90.00
_cell.angle_gamma   90.00
#
_symmetry.space_group_name_H-M   'P 1'
#
loop_
_entity.id
_entity.type
_entity.pdbx_description
1 polymer ?
#
loop_
_entity_poly.entity_id
_entity_poly.type
_entity_poly.pdbx_seq_one_letter_code
_entity_poly.pdbx_strand_id
1 'polypeptide(L)'
;FATNTSSFSVTSISTAVKNNRGRVVGMHFFNPANIMKLVEVIKGEFTSEEVLRSASDFAKKLGKVPVICNDTPAFIVNRVARAFYGESLKIMGEENMEASQIDVIMREEGGFAMGPFQLMDLIGIDVNLSVTKSVYEAFFYDQKYKPSPIQQRMVDSGLLGRKTKQGFYKY
;
A
#
# COMPACT_ATOMS: atom_id res chain seq x y z
N PHE A 1 -17.71 12.08 7.89
CA PHE A 1 -16.92 12.24 6.67
C PHE A 1 -15.88 11.12 6.59
N ALA A 2 -15.80 10.41 5.46
CA ALA A 2 -14.81 9.36 5.24
C ALA A 2 -13.89 9.72 4.08
N THR A 3 -12.60 9.45 4.23
CA THR A 3 -11.60 9.60 3.17
C THR A 3 -10.99 8.25 2.81
N ASN A 4 -10.80 8.00 1.50
CA ASN A 4 -10.16 6.77 0.98
C ASN A 4 -8.67 7.01 0.65
N THR A 5 -8.02 7.91 1.36
CA THR A 5 -6.57 8.13 1.18
C THR A 5 -5.78 6.85 1.43
N SER A 6 -4.71 6.65 0.65
CA SER A 6 -3.77 5.53 0.82
C SER A 6 -2.47 5.93 1.53
N SER A 7 -2.19 7.24 1.61
CA SER A 7 -0.91 7.75 2.11
C SER A 7 -0.99 9.10 2.82
N PHE A 8 -2.05 9.90 2.58
CA PHE A 8 -2.22 11.17 3.29
C PHE A 8 -2.79 10.96 4.68
N SER A 9 -2.30 11.71 5.66
CA SER A 9 -2.78 11.69 7.03
C SER A 9 -4.26 12.09 7.13
N VAL A 10 -5.06 11.23 7.74
CA VAL A 10 -6.48 11.48 8.05
C VAL A 10 -6.61 12.66 9.01
N THR A 11 -5.68 12.78 9.95
CA THR A 11 -5.57 13.90 10.89
C THR A 11 -5.38 15.22 10.14
N SER A 12 -4.45 15.24 9.18
CA SER A 12 -4.21 16.43 8.35
C SER A 12 -5.46 16.80 7.53
N ILE A 13 -6.11 15.82 6.89
CA ILE A 13 -7.35 16.05 6.13
C ILE A 13 -8.45 16.60 7.02
N SER A 14 -8.54 16.16 8.29
CA SER A 14 -9.54 16.61 9.25
C SER A 14 -9.43 18.11 9.56
N THR A 15 -8.27 18.73 9.36
CA THR A 15 -8.07 20.16 9.62
C THR A 15 -8.91 21.06 8.71
N ALA A 16 -9.32 20.55 7.54
CA ALA A 16 -10.23 21.27 6.64
C ALA A 16 -11.65 21.42 7.22
N VAL A 17 -11.99 20.60 8.23
CA VAL A 17 -13.31 20.62 8.89
C VAL A 17 -13.21 21.36 10.21
N LYS A 18 -13.42 22.67 10.18
CA LYS A 18 -13.14 23.58 11.34
C LYS A 18 -13.77 23.14 12.66
N ASN A 19 -15.07 22.77 12.68
CA ASN A 19 -15.83 22.58 13.91
C ASN A 19 -16.23 21.11 14.20
N ASN A 20 -15.88 20.17 13.33
CA ASN A 20 -16.34 18.79 13.45
C ASN A 20 -15.24 17.77 13.08
N ARG A 21 -14.00 18.02 13.48
CA ARG A 21 -12.85 17.14 13.20
C ARG A 21 -13.06 15.72 13.69
N GLY A 22 -13.78 15.56 14.82
CA GLY A 22 -14.13 14.26 15.37
C GLY A 22 -15.02 13.39 14.48
N ARG A 23 -15.64 13.99 13.45
CA ARG A 23 -16.47 13.28 12.47
C ARG A 23 -15.71 12.82 11.22
N VAL A 24 -14.40 12.99 11.17
CA VAL A 24 -13.55 12.55 10.06
C VAL A 24 -12.88 11.22 10.41
N VAL A 25 -12.91 10.27 9.47
CA VAL A 25 -12.32 8.94 9.62
C VAL A 25 -11.73 8.50 8.27
N GLY A 26 -10.68 7.71 8.27
CA GLY A 26 -10.20 7.04 7.08
C GLY A 26 -10.95 5.72 6.85
N MET A 27 -11.30 5.43 5.61
CA MET A 27 -11.81 4.12 5.17
C MET A 27 -11.06 3.72 3.90
N HIS A 28 -9.95 3.03 4.06
CA HIS A 28 -9.07 2.67 2.96
C HIS A 28 -9.48 1.31 2.38
N PHE A 29 -10.01 1.35 1.17
CA PHE A 29 -10.39 0.17 0.39
C PHE A 29 -9.25 -0.26 -0.52
N PHE A 30 -9.13 -1.58 -0.73
CA PHE A 30 -8.14 -2.16 -1.64
C PHE A 30 -8.77 -2.43 -3.01
N ASN A 31 -7.99 -2.18 -4.06
CA ASN A 31 -8.43 -2.36 -5.43
C ASN A 31 -8.28 -3.85 -5.88
N PRO A 32 -9.31 -4.46 -6.50
CA PRO A 32 -10.63 -3.92 -6.81
C PRO A 32 -11.57 -3.91 -5.57
N ALA A 33 -12.15 -2.74 -5.27
CA ALA A 33 -12.91 -2.54 -4.03
C ALA A 33 -14.14 -3.45 -3.88
N ASN A 34 -14.72 -3.91 -4.98
CA ASN A 34 -15.85 -4.85 -4.99
C ASN A 34 -15.43 -6.29 -4.61
N ILE A 35 -14.18 -6.68 -4.85
CA ILE A 35 -13.65 -8.03 -4.60
C ILE A 35 -12.92 -8.11 -3.26
N MET A 36 -12.03 -7.16 -3.00
CA MET A 36 -11.18 -7.17 -1.81
C MET A 36 -12.02 -6.98 -0.55
N LYS A 37 -11.89 -7.93 0.38
CA LYS A 37 -12.70 -7.92 1.62
C LYS A 37 -12.17 -6.95 2.67
N LEU A 38 -10.86 -6.76 2.76
CA LEU A 38 -10.23 -5.94 3.77
C LEU A 38 -10.53 -4.45 3.57
N VAL A 39 -10.83 -3.76 4.67
CA VAL A 39 -10.89 -2.29 4.75
C VAL A 39 -10.13 -1.85 6.00
N GLU A 40 -9.15 -0.98 5.83
CA GLU A 40 -8.52 -0.31 6.96
C GLU A 40 -9.41 0.86 7.40
N VAL A 41 -9.81 0.88 8.66
CA VAL A 41 -10.55 1.98 9.29
C VAL A 41 -9.56 2.78 10.12
N ILE A 42 -9.19 3.96 9.64
CA ILE A 42 -8.08 4.75 10.16
C ILE A 42 -8.60 5.78 11.17
N LYS A 43 -8.11 5.67 12.39
CA LYS A 43 -8.35 6.61 13.47
C LYS A 43 -7.36 7.77 13.38
N GLY A 44 -7.82 8.93 12.91
CA GLY A 44 -7.08 10.19 13.04
C GLY A 44 -7.08 10.69 14.48
N GLU A 45 -6.23 11.66 14.80
CA GLU A 45 -6.06 12.20 16.16
C GLU A 45 -7.37 12.67 16.79
N PHE A 46 -8.25 13.24 15.97
CA PHE A 46 -9.52 13.81 16.47
C PHE A 46 -10.72 12.86 16.27
N THR A 47 -10.57 11.75 15.56
CA THR A 47 -11.68 10.83 15.23
C THR A 47 -12.33 10.30 16.51
N SER A 48 -13.64 10.55 16.67
CA SER A 48 -14.37 10.06 17.84
C SER A 48 -14.59 8.55 17.79
N GLU A 49 -14.69 7.91 18.95
CA GLU A 49 -14.96 6.47 19.06
C GLU A 49 -16.31 6.07 18.44
N GLU A 50 -17.29 6.97 18.49
CA GLU A 50 -18.59 6.77 17.85
C GLU A 50 -18.45 6.68 16.32
N VAL A 51 -17.70 7.61 15.73
CA VAL A 51 -17.46 7.63 14.28
C VAL A 51 -16.64 6.43 13.83
N LEU A 52 -15.65 6.02 14.63
CA LEU A 52 -14.83 4.84 14.37
C LEU A 52 -15.68 3.56 14.36
N ARG A 53 -16.56 3.39 15.35
CA ARG A 53 -17.51 2.28 15.40
C ARG A 53 -18.48 2.32 14.22
N SER A 54 -19.06 3.47 13.92
CA SER A 54 -19.99 3.65 12.82
C SER A 54 -19.36 3.28 11.47
N ALA A 55 -18.10 3.69 11.23
CA ALA A 55 -17.36 3.34 10.02
C ALA A 55 -17.07 1.83 9.92
N SER A 56 -16.69 1.21 11.05
CA SER A 56 -16.45 -0.23 11.12
C SER A 56 -17.74 -1.03 10.85
N ASP A 57 -18.86 -0.61 11.43
CA ASP A 57 -20.15 -1.28 11.22
C ASP A 57 -20.67 -1.07 9.80
N PHE A 58 -20.41 0.09 9.21
CA PHE A 58 -20.70 0.33 7.80
C PHE A 58 -19.90 -0.60 6.89
N ALA A 59 -18.59 -0.75 7.14
CA ALA A 59 -17.77 -1.70 6.39
C ALA A 59 -18.28 -3.15 6.49
N LYS A 60 -18.69 -3.60 7.70
CA LYS A 60 -19.31 -4.92 7.88
C LYS A 60 -20.61 -5.08 7.10
N LYS A 61 -21.47 -4.05 7.06
CA LYS A 61 -22.72 -4.05 6.27
C LYS A 61 -22.46 -4.19 4.77
N LEU A 62 -21.31 -3.72 4.28
CA LEU A 62 -20.86 -3.91 2.91
C LEU A 62 -20.22 -5.30 2.66
N GLY A 63 -20.26 -6.22 3.64
CA GLY A 63 -19.64 -7.53 3.54
C GLY A 63 -18.10 -7.48 3.63
N LYS A 64 -17.54 -6.40 4.18
CA LYS A 64 -16.10 -6.22 4.35
C LYS A 64 -15.64 -6.63 5.74
N VAL A 65 -14.33 -6.83 5.86
CA VAL A 65 -13.63 -7.10 7.13
C VAL A 65 -12.88 -5.82 7.53
N PRO A 66 -13.42 -5.01 8.45
CA PRO A 66 -12.74 -3.81 8.92
C PRO A 66 -11.61 -4.15 9.88
N VAL A 67 -10.48 -3.49 9.72
CA VAL A 67 -9.35 -3.51 10.66
C VAL A 67 -9.08 -2.07 11.07
N ILE A 68 -9.19 -1.80 12.38
CA ILE A 68 -8.90 -0.47 12.91
C ILE A 68 -7.40 -0.28 13.02
N CYS A 69 -6.91 0.85 12.55
CA CYS A 69 -5.51 1.24 12.67
C CYS A 69 -5.36 2.74 12.98
N ASN A 70 -4.20 3.10 13.48
CA ASN A 70 -3.85 4.49 13.72
C ASN A 70 -3.47 5.19 12.41
N ASP A 71 -3.60 6.52 12.40
CA ASP A 71 -3.17 7.41 11.31
C ASP A 71 -1.64 7.52 11.28
N THR A 72 -1.00 6.43 10.85
CA THR A 72 0.46 6.36 10.64
C THR A 72 0.76 6.26 9.15
N PRO A 73 1.95 6.70 8.68
CA PRO A 73 2.29 6.64 7.26
C PRO A 73 2.10 5.22 6.70
N ALA A 74 1.36 5.12 5.59
CA ALA A 74 1.04 3.87 4.90
C ALA A 74 0.17 2.87 5.70
N PHE A 75 -0.39 3.26 6.83
CA PHE A 75 -1.24 2.45 7.68
C PHE A 75 -0.63 1.08 8.01
N ILE A 76 -1.34 -0.04 7.78
CA ILE A 76 -0.81 -1.39 8.03
C ILE A 76 -0.32 -2.03 6.73
N VAL A 77 -1.21 -2.20 5.74
CA VAL A 77 -0.92 -3.02 4.56
C VAL A 77 0.21 -2.43 3.71
N ASN A 78 0.11 -1.14 3.37
CA ASN A 78 1.13 -0.49 2.57
C ASN A 78 2.49 -0.42 3.28
N ARG A 79 2.49 -0.32 4.61
CA ARG A 79 3.71 -0.34 5.42
C ARG A 79 4.37 -1.71 5.42
N VAL A 80 3.61 -2.78 5.64
CA VAL A 80 4.13 -4.17 5.61
C VAL A 80 4.58 -4.54 4.20
N ALA A 81 3.80 -4.17 3.19
CA ALA A 81 4.12 -4.46 1.79
C ALA A 81 5.42 -3.81 1.31
N ARG A 82 5.90 -2.72 1.95
CA ARG A 82 7.22 -2.13 1.60
C ARG A 82 8.35 -3.12 1.80
N ALA A 83 8.33 -3.91 2.88
CA ALA A 83 9.33 -4.95 3.10
C ALA A 83 9.26 -6.05 2.03
N PHE A 84 8.04 -6.47 1.65
CA PHE A 84 7.82 -7.47 0.61
C PHE A 84 8.46 -7.09 -0.73
N TYR A 85 8.29 -5.83 -1.15
CA TYR A 85 8.89 -5.34 -2.40
C TYR A 85 10.37 -4.97 -2.23
N GLY A 86 10.70 -4.26 -1.16
CA GLY A 86 12.04 -3.71 -0.95
C GLY A 86 13.11 -4.77 -0.80
N GLU A 87 12.87 -5.78 0.05
CA GLU A 87 13.82 -6.89 0.23
C GLU A 87 13.94 -7.75 -1.03
N SER A 88 12.83 -8.00 -1.74
CA SER A 88 12.88 -8.75 -2.99
C SER A 88 13.69 -8.05 -4.07
N LEU A 89 13.54 -6.73 -4.21
CA LEU A 89 14.34 -5.92 -5.13
C LEU A 89 15.83 -5.89 -4.73
N LYS A 90 16.10 -5.89 -3.44
CA LYS A 90 17.46 -5.92 -2.89
C LYS A 90 18.14 -7.25 -3.18
N ILE A 91 17.46 -8.37 -2.85
CA ILE A 91 17.95 -9.73 -3.15
C ILE A 91 18.22 -9.89 -4.65
N MET A 92 17.30 -9.45 -5.52
CA MET A 92 17.49 -9.50 -6.96
C MET A 92 18.78 -8.75 -7.40
N GLY A 93 19.07 -7.60 -6.78
CA GLY A 93 20.25 -6.81 -7.13
C GLY A 93 21.57 -7.34 -6.54
N GLU A 94 21.53 -7.90 -5.34
CA GLU A 94 22.72 -8.39 -4.62
C GLU A 94 23.12 -9.81 -5.06
N GLU A 95 22.14 -10.69 -5.22
CA GLU A 95 22.37 -12.12 -5.53
C GLU A 95 22.25 -12.43 -7.02
N ASN A 96 21.99 -11.43 -7.85
CA ASN A 96 21.78 -11.58 -9.29
C ASN A 96 20.71 -12.65 -9.65
N MET A 97 19.64 -12.71 -8.82
CA MET A 97 18.54 -13.63 -9.02
C MET A 97 17.52 -13.07 -10.01
N GLU A 98 16.92 -13.97 -10.80
CA GLU A 98 15.81 -13.61 -11.66
C GLU A 98 14.52 -13.34 -10.88
N ALA A 99 13.71 -12.37 -11.32
CA ALA A 99 12.42 -12.04 -10.71
C ALA A 99 11.51 -13.28 -10.54
N SER A 100 11.54 -14.17 -11.53
CA SER A 100 10.76 -15.41 -11.55
C SER A 100 11.14 -16.39 -10.44
N GLN A 101 12.42 -16.48 -10.09
CA GLN A 101 12.90 -17.36 -9.02
C GLN A 101 12.41 -16.88 -7.66
N ILE A 102 12.53 -15.58 -7.40
CA ILE A 102 12.05 -14.99 -6.14
C ILE A 102 10.53 -15.11 -6.05
N ASP A 103 9.79 -14.83 -7.12
CA ASP A 103 8.33 -14.96 -7.15
C ASP A 103 7.87 -16.41 -6.88
N VAL A 104 8.58 -17.41 -7.42
CA VAL A 104 8.29 -18.82 -7.14
C VAL A 104 8.48 -19.14 -5.67
N ILE A 105 9.63 -18.78 -5.08
CA ILE A 105 9.92 -19.02 -3.66
C ILE A 105 8.84 -18.37 -2.78
N MET A 106 8.47 -17.12 -3.06
CA MET A 106 7.48 -16.41 -2.26
C MET A 106 6.08 -17.03 -2.36
N ARG A 107 5.71 -17.62 -3.50
CA ARG A 107 4.43 -18.30 -3.63
C ARG A 107 4.44 -19.69 -3.00
N GLU A 108 5.42 -20.52 -3.36
CA GLU A 108 5.43 -21.95 -3.01
C GLU A 108 5.80 -22.15 -1.52
N GLU A 109 6.81 -21.44 -1.04
CA GLU A 109 7.29 -21.57 0.35
C GLU A 109 6.71 -20.47 1.26
N GLY A 110 6.54 -19.27 0.73
CA GLY A 110 6.00 -18.14 1.50
C GLY A 110 4.47 -18.12 1.62
N GLY A 111 3.76 -18.93 0.83
CA GLY A 111 2.29 -19.03 0.84
C GLY A 111 1.58 -17.76 0.31
N PHE A 112 2.28 -16.89 -0.42
CA PHE A 112 1.66 -15.71 -1.02
C PHE A 112 0.91 -16.06 -2.30
N ALA A 113 -0.26 -15.47 -2.50
CA ALA A 113 -1.05 -15.68 -3.73
C ALA A 113 -0.33 -15.19 -4.98
N MET A 114 0.58 -14.24 -4.85
CA MET A 114 1.37 -13.64 -5.94
C MET A 114 2.74 -13.24 -5.41
N GLY A 115 3.78 -13.45 -6.23
CA GLY A 115 5.12 -12.99 -5.90
C GLY A 115 5.26 -11.47 -6.03
N PRO A 116 6.32 -10.89 -5.43
CA PRO A 116 6.51 -9.43 -5.36
C PRO A 116 6.62 -8.76 -6.73
N PHE A 117 7.31 -9.38 -7.68
CA PHE A 117 7.50 -8.79 -9.01
C PHE A 117 6.25 -8.87 -9.88
N GLN A 118 5.53 -10.00 -9.84
CA GLN A 118 4.22 -10.11 -10.48
C GLN A 118 3.21 -9.11 -9.89
N LEU A 119 3.27 -8.89 -8.59
CA LEU A 119 2.38 -7.93 -7.92
C LEU A 119 2.75 -6.47 -8.27
N MET A 120 4.04 -6.13 -8.37
CA MET A 120 4.48 -4.82 -8.85
C MET A 120 4.03 -4.56 -10.29
N ASP A 121 4.14 -5.56 -11.16
CA ASP A 121 3.69 -5.46 -12.55
C ASP A 121 2.16 -5.32 -12.67
N LEU A 122 1.41 -5.96 -11.77
CA LEU A 122 -0.06 -5.85 -11.73
C LEU A 122 -0.52 -4.46 -11.26
N ILE A 123 0.09 -3.92 -10.21
CA ILE A 123 -0.23 -2.60 -9.64
C ILE A 123 0.21 -1.47 -10.58
N GLY A 124 1.30 -1.67 -11.25
CA GLY A 124 2.09 -0.67 -11.95
C GLY A 124 3.32 -0.26 -11.14
N ILE A 125 4.50 -0.47 -11.73
CA ILE A 125 5.80 -0.23 -11.07
C ILE A 125 5.95 1.23 -10.66
N ASP A 126 5.46 2.17 -11.46
CA ASP A 126 5.44 3.60 -11.16
C ASP A 126 4.55 3.94 -9.96
N VAL A 127 3.36 3.34 -9.88
CA VAL A 127 2.45 3.52 -8.75
C VAL A 127 3.09 2.96 -7.48
N ASN A 128 3.65 1.76 -7.54
CA ASN A 128 4.33 1.13 -6.42
C ASN A 128 5.53 1.96 -5.94
N LEU A 129 6.35 2.47 -6.88
CA LEU A 129 7.49 3.36 -6.58
C LEU A 129 7.03 4.68 -5.94
N SER A 130 5.96 5.29 -6.46
CA SER A 130 5.41 6.53 -5.90
C SER A 130 4.98 6.35 -4.44
N VAL A 131 4.29 5.25 -4.13
CA VAL A 131 3.93 4.92 -2.75
C VAL A 131 5.18 4.69 -1.90
N THR A 132 6.20 4.00 -2.42
CA THR A 132 7.46 3.77 -1.68
C THR A 132 8.16 5.09 -1.35
N LYS A 133 8.23 6.02 -2.32
CA LYS A 133 8.83 7.36 -2.10
C LYS A 133 8.06 8.14 -1.03
N SER A 134 6.72 8.15 -1.10
CA SER A 134 5.86 8.82 -0.11
C SER A 134 6.07 8.24 1.30
N VAL A 135 6.17 6.91 1.42
CA VAL A 135 6.43 6.24 2.71
C VAL A 135 7.83 6.58 3.23
N TYR A 136 8.84 6.54 2.37
CA TYR A 136 10.23 6.86 2.72
C TYR A 136 10.35 8.29 3.25
N GLU A 137 9.73 9.24 2.58
CA GLU A 137 9.67 10.65 3.00
C GLU A 137 8.91 10.81 4.33
N ALA A 138 7.74 10.17 4.46
CA ALA A 138 6.91 10.26 5.67
C ALA A 138 7.54 9.62 6.92
N PHE A 139 8.48 8.69 6.73
CA PHE A 139 9.32 8.13 7.81
C PHE A 139 10.69 8.82 7.92
N PHE A 140 10.79 10.07 7.47
CA PHE A 140 12.01 10.88 7.57
C PHE A 140 13.25 10.18 7.00
N TYR A 141 13.07 9.53 5.84
CA TYR A 141 14.12 8.85 5.10
C TYR A 141 14.73 7.63 5.81
N ASP A 142 13.93 6.92 6.62
CA ASP A 142 14.35 5.67 7.24
C ASP A 142 14.77 4.66 6.15
N GLN A 143 16.00 4.14 6.29
CA GLN A 143 16.63 3.23 5.31
C GLN A 143 15.80 1.97 5.04
N LYS A 144 14.96 1.56 5.99
CA LYS A 144 14.02 0.44 5.83
C LYS A 144 13.07 0.62 4.64
N TYR A 145 12.71 1.87 4.31
CA TYR A 145 11.76 2.20 3.26
C TYR A 145 12.43 2.82 2.02
N LYS A 146 13.76 2.75 1.93
CA LYS A 146 14.52 3.33 0.82
C LYS A 146 14.07 2.77 -0.53
N PRO A 147 13.72 3.64 -1.50
CA PRO A 147 13.37 3.20 -2.85
C PRO A 147 14.53 2.49 -3.55
N SER A 148 14.21 1.46 -4.33
CA SER A 148 15.19 0.71 -5.09
C SER A 148 15.59 1.41 -6.39
N PRO A 149 16.91 1.54 -6.69
CA PRO A 149 17.38 2.03 -7.99
C PRO A 149 16.92 1.16 -9.18
N ILE A 150 16.71 -0.14 -8.94
CA ILE A 150 16.21 -1.06 -9.98
C ILE A 150 14.80 -0.63 -10.37
N GLN A 151 13.91 -0.43 -9.39
CA GLN A 151 12.55 0.01 -9.64
C GLN A 151 12.50 1.39 -10.31
N GLN A 152 13.38 2.31 -9.91
CA GLN A 152 13.49 3.63 -10.55
C GLN A 152 13.87 3.50 -12.03
N ARG A 153 14.89 2.69 -12.36
CA ARG A 153 15.28 2.46 -13.75
C ARG A 153 14.15 1.86 -14.60
N MET A 154 13.36 0.93 -14.04
CA MET A 154 12.19 0.39 -14.73
C MET A 154 11.21 1.49 -15.11
N VAL A 155 10.91 2.38 -14.16
CA VAL A 155 10.00 3.52 -14.41
C VAL A 155 10.58 4.47 -15.46
N ASP A 156 11.84 4.85 -15.35
CA ASP A 156 12.51 5.75 -16.29
C ASP A 156 12.56 5.16 -17.73
N SER A 157 12.56 3.84 -17.83
CA SER A 157 12.53 3.11 -19.10
C SER A 157 11.12 2.86 -19.65
N GLY A 158 10.07 3.31 -18.94
CA GLY A 158 8.68 3.06 -19.36
C GLY A 158 8.21 1.61 -19.20
N LEU A 159 8.97 0.78 -18.48
CA LEU A 159 8.65 -0.63 -18.20
C LEU A 159 7.77 -0.69 -16.94
N LEU A 160 6.48 -0.39 -17.10
CA LEU A 160 5.59 -0.14 -15.98
C LEU A 160 4.71 -1.35 -15.58
N GLY A 161 4.98 -2.52 -16.14
CA GLY A 161 4.23 -3.75 -15.88
C GLY A 161 3.14 -4.01 -16.91
N ARG A 162 2.04 -4.63 -16.49
CA ARG A 162 0.94 -5.07 -17.38
C ARG A 162 0.35 -3.95 -18.23
N LYS A 163 0.24 -2.74 -17.69
CA LYS A 163 -0.32 -1.60 -18.42
C LYS A 163 0.49 -1.15 -19.63
N THR A 164 1.79 -1.44 -19.66
CA THR A 164 2.69 -1.21 -20.80
C THR A 164 3.08 -2.51 -21.50
N LYS A 165 2.44 -3.63 -21.15
CA LYS A 165 2.72 -4.99 -21.62
C LYS A 165 4.13 -5.50 -21.32
N GLN A 166 4.90 -4.76 -20.57
CA GLN A 166 6.24 -5.13 -20.12
C GLN A 166 6.58 -4.45 -18.79
N GLY A 167 7.14 -5.23 -17.88
CA GLY A 167 7.70 -4.83 -16.62
C GLY A 167 8.83 -5.77 -16.26
N PHE A 168 8.79 -6.39 -15.09
CA PHE A 168 9.66 -7.53 -14.75
C PHE A 168 9.35 -8.74 -15.63
N TYR A 169 8.13 -8.83 -16.15
CA TYR A 169 7.69 -9.84 -17.10
C TYR A 169 7.20 -9.21 -18.42
N LYS A 170 7.09 -10.04 -19.47
CA LYS A 170 6.39 -9.70 -20.72
C LYS A 170 4.96 -10.25 -20.67
N TYR A 171 3.99 -9.49 -21.19
CA TYR A 171 2.55 -9.79 -21.18
C TYR A 171 1.93 -9.77 -22.57
#